data_6089595dc6620fee4407a965a0073151
#
_entry.id   6089595dc6620fee4407a965a0073151
#
_cell.length_a   1.000
_cell.length_b   1.000
_cell.length_c   1.000
_cell.angle_alpha   90.00
_cell.angle_beta   90.00
_cell.angle_gamma   90.00
#
_symmetry.space_group_name_H-M   'P 1'
#
loop_
_entity.id
_entity.type
_entity.pdbx_description
1 polymer ?
#
loop_
_entity_poly.entity_id
_entity_poly.type
_entity_poly.pdbx_seq_one_letter_code
_entity_poly.pdbx_strand_id
1 'polypeptide(L)'
;MISLLNKFIFLNILKWKITGDIPTDKKLIFAVGPHTSAYDFFVGLFFRSHLKMENQIKFIGKAELFQIPIFGLFLRSIGGIPVVRNKSNNSVDYLVNVINDNKEIYLSLFPEGTRSKVDKLKTGFYFIALKSKIPIQPIGFDFEKRIVDFGKKFNPSGDIDKDMKHITSYFSKFNGKFPENGLNH
;
A
#
# COMPACT_ATOMS: atom_id res chain seq x y z
N MET A 1 17.55 14.04 -11.01
CA MET A 1 18.13 13.08 -11.97
C MET A 1 17.57 11.67 -11.77
N ILE A 2 17.60 11.08 -10.56
CA ILE A 2 17.04 9.75 -10.24
C ILE A 2 15.55 9.64 -10.60
N SER A 3 14.75 10.67 -10.31
CA SER A 3 13.31 10.72 -10.62
C SER A 3 13.00 10.66 -12.13
N LEU A 4 13.81 11.30 -12.97
CA LEU A 4 13.63 11.24 -14.44
C LEU A 4 13.97 9.87 -15.00
N LEU A 5 15.03 9.24 -14.50
CA LEU A 5 15.41 7.89 -14.89
C LEU A 5 14.36 6.86 -14.46
N ASN A 6 13.86 6.95 -13.22
CA ASN A 6 12.79 6.09 -12.73
C ASN A 6 11.51 6.25 -13.54
N LYS A 7 11.14 7.49 -13.90
CA LYS A 7 10.00 7.78 -14.75
C LYS A 7 10.16 7.13 -16.12
N PHE A 8 11.33 7.27 -16.74
CA PHE A 8 11.64 6.68 -18.03
C PHE A 8 11.55 5.15 -17.99
N ILE A 9 12.16 4.53 -16.97
CA ILE A 9 12.11 3.07 -16.78
C ILE A 9 10.67 2.61 -16.60
N PHE A 10 9.90 3.24 -15.72
CA PHE A 10 8.54 2.82 -15.39
C PHE A 10 7.60 2.91 -16.60
N LEU A 11 7.62 4.03 -17.32
CA LEU A 11 6.69 4.25 -18.43
C LEU A 11 7.17 3.62 -19.75
N ASN A 12 8.45 3.73 -20.08
CA ASN A 12 8.93 3.38 -21.41
C ASN A 12 9.51 1.96 -21.48
N ILE A 13 10.23 1.52 -20.45
CA ILE A 13 10.82 0.17 -20.39
C ILE A 13 9.80 -0.82 -19.83
N LEU A 14 9.25 -0.54 -18.65
CA LEU A 14 8.30 -1.43 -17.99
C LEU A 14 6.86 -1.27 -18.51
N LYS A 15 6.59 -0.16 -19.22
CA LYS A 15 5.29 0.16 -19.86
C LYS A 15 4.12 0.15 -18.87
N TRP A 16 4.35 0.55 -17.63
CA TRP A 16 3.29 0.71 -16.64
C TRP A 16 2.53 2.01 -16.87
N LYS A 17 1.23 1.97 -16.61
CA LYS A 17 0.34 3.13 -16.66
C LYS A 17 -0.23 3.39 -15.28
N ILE A 18 -0.56 4.65 -15.00
CA ILE A 18 -1.29 5.05 -13.80
C ILE A 18 -2.66 5.52 -14.25
N THR A 19 -3.71 5.01 -13.58
CA THR A 19 -5.11 5.32 -13.85
C THR A 19 -5.82 5.70 -12.55
N GLY A 20 -7.03 6.26 -12.67
CA GLY A 20 -7.84 6.67 -11.51
C GLY A 20 -7.46 8.02 -10.93
N ASP A 21 -7.97 8.31 -9.73
CA ASP A 21 -7.91 9.63 -9.12
C ASP A 21 -6.71 9.73 -8.15
N ILE A 22 -5.64 10.40 -8.59
CA ILE A 22 -4.48 10.67 -7.73
C ILE A 22 -4.93 11.59 -6.58
N PRO A 23 -4.67 11.22 -5.29
CA PRO A 23 -5.16 11.98 -4.15
C PRO A 23 -4.40 13.30 -3.97
N THR A 24 -5.12 14.27 -3.41
CA THR A 24 -4.58 15.57 -2.97
C THR A 24 -4.72 15.78 -1.46
N ASP A 25 -5.16 14.77 -0.75
CA ASP A 25 -5.32 14.80 0.70
C ASP A 25 -3.96 14.94 1.39
N LYS A 26 -3.94 15.47 2.61
CA LYS A 26 -2.72 15.50 3.40
C LYS A 26 -2.39 14.15 4.03
N LYS A 27 -3.41 13.40 4.41
CA LYS A 27 -3.27 12.10 5.07
C LYS A 27 -4.29 11.11 4.55
N LEU A 28 -3.84 9.88 4.24
CA LEU A 28 -4.74 8.78 3.89
C LEU A 28 -4.03 7.42 4.04
N ILE A 29 -4.83 6.35 3.99
CA ILE A 29 -4.34 4.98 3.87
C ILE A 29 -4.40 4.55 2.40
N PHE A 30 -3.29 4.08 1.85
CA PHE A 30 -3.29 3.28 0.62
C PHE A 30 -3.45 1.80 0.97
N ALA A 31 -4.61 1.24 0.69
CA ALA A 31 -4.83 -0.20 0.72
C ALA A 31 -4.45 -0.76 -0.66
N VAL A 32 -3.33 -1.46 -0.75
CA VAL A 32 -2.75 -1.91 -2.03
C VAL A 32 -3.01 -3.40 -2.23
N GLY A 33 -3.43 -3.79 -3.40
CA GLY A 33 -3.67 -5.20 -3.76
C GLY A 33 -3.83 -5.43 -5.26
N PRO A 34 -3.81 -6.69 -5.70
CA PRO A 34 -3.43 -7.89 -4.96
C PRO A 34 -1.92 -7.94 -4.64
N HIS A 35 -1.55 -8.61 -3.53
CA HIS A 35 -0.16 -8.77 -3.09
C HIS A 35 0.33 -10.20 -3.31
N THR A 36 0.83 -10.47 -4.49
CA THR A 36 1.18 -11.83 -4.92
C THR A 36 2.68 -12.03 -5.15
N SER A 37 3.49 -10.98 -5.07
CA SER A 37 4.90 -11.04 -5.44
C SER A 37 5.77 -10.01 -4.71
N ALA A 38 7.09 -10.26 -4.66
CA ALA A 38 8.07 -9.25 -4.26
C ALA A 38 8.17 -8.10 -5.29
N TYR A 39 7.76 -8.32 -6.53
CA TYR A 39 7.74 -7.28 -7.58
C TYR A 39 6.78 -6.14 -7.24
N ASP A 40 5.73 -6.38 -6.44
CA ASP A 40 4.78 -5.36 -6.00
C ASP A 40 5.49 -4.22 -5.26
N PHE A 41 6.54 -4.54 -4.50
CA PHE A 41 7.37 -3.55 -3.82
C PHE A 41 8.08 -2.62 -4.82
N PHE A 42 8.66 -3.16 -5.90
CA PHE A 42 9.34 -2.36 -6.91
C PHE A 42 8.35 -1.50 -7.70
N VAL A 43 7.18 -2.06 -8.06
CA VAL A 43 6.11 -1.27 -8.68
C VAL A 43 5.71 -0.11 -7.78
N GLY A 44 5.58 -0.37 -6.47
CA GLY A 44 5.29 0.66 -5.46
C GLY A 44 6.36 1.76 -5.41
N LEU A 45 7.65 1.40 -5.45
CA LEU A 45 8.75 2.38 -5.48
C LEU A 45 8.76 3.22 -6.77
N PHE A 46 8.50 2.59 -7.91
CA PHE A 46 8.49 3.29 -9.20
C PHE A 46 7.33 4.27 -9.29
N PHE A 47 6.09 3.84 -8.97
CA PHE A 47 4.95 4.75 -9.10
C PHE A 47 5.03 5.94 -8.15
N ARG A 48 5.46 5.75 -6.89
CA ARG A 48 5.62 6.86 -5.95
C ARG A 48 6.66 7.89 -6.43
N SER A 49 7.76 7.40 -7.05
CA SER A 49 8.79 8.26 -7.64
C SER A 49 8.27 8.98 -8.89
N HIS A 50 7.48 8.28 -9.71
CA HIS A 50 6.84 8.88 -10.88
C HIS A 50 5.90 10.04 -10.50
N LEU A 51 5.14 9.86 -9.42
CA LEU A 51 4.22 10.89 -8.90
C LEU A 51 4.92 11.94 -8.03
N LYS A 52 6.22 11.82 -7.77
CA LYS A 52 7.00 12.68 -6.86
C LYS A 52 6.43 12.69 -5.42
N MET A 53 5.97 11.53 -4.96
CA MET A 53 5.37 11.32 -3.64
C MET A 53 6.29 10.55 -2.68
N GLU A 54 7.62 10.58 -2.90
CA GLU A 54 8.58 9.84 -2.10
C GLU A 54 8.57 10.25 -0.62
N ASN A 55 8.25 11.50 -0.34
CA ASN A 55 8.20 12.02 1.02
C ASN A 55 6.89 11.68 1.73
N GLN A 56 5.77 11.64 1.01
CA GLN A 56 4.45 11.38 1.55
C GLN A 56 4.18 9.89 1.73
N ILE A 57 4.53 9.05 0.73
CA ILE A 57 4.23 7.61 0.77
C ILE A 57 5.21 6.89 1.66
N LYS A 58 4.70 6.34 2.75
CA LYS A 58 5.40 5.43 3.68
C LYS A 58 4.79 4.05 3.58
N PHE A 59 5.60 3.00 3.76
CA PHE A 59 5.12 1.62 3.73
C PHE A 59 5.50 0.89 5.01
N ILE A 60 4.70 -0.10 5.39
CA ILE A 60 5.00 -0.93 6.56
C ILE A 60 5.76 -2.19 6.16
N GLY A 61 6.72 -2.60 6.97
CA GLY A 61 7.46 -3.83 6.81
C GLY A 61 7.69 -4.57 8.13
N LYS A 62 8.06 -5.84 8.07
CA LYS A 62 8.40 -6.62 9.27
C LYS A 62 9.57 -5.99 10.00
N ALA A 63 9.46 -5.81 11.33
CA ALA A 63 10.48 -5.17 12.16
C ALA A 63 11.85 -5.83 12.02
N GLU A 64 11.89 -7.16 11.86
CA GLU A 64 13.12 -7.94 11.73
C GLU A 64 13.95 -7.53 10.50
N LEU A 65 13.30 -7.13 9.40
CA LEU A 65 14.00 -6.66 8.19
C LEU A 65 14.76 -5.36 8.44
N PHE A 66 14.28 -4.53 9.35
CA PHE A 66 14.89 -3.26 9.71
C PHE A 66 16.07 -3.40 10.69
N GLN A 67 16.28 -4.60 11.23
CA GLN A 67 17.42 -4.93 12.10
C GLN A 67 18.64 -5.41 11.30
N ILE A 68 18.45 -5.78 10.03
CA ILE A 68 19.55 -6.20 9.14
C ILE A 68 20.40 -4.96 8.82
N PRO A 69 21.72 -4.96 9.14
CA PRO A 69 22.62 -3.85 8.82
C PRO A 69 22.55 -3.47 7.34
N ILE A 70 22.73 -2.20 7.01
CA ILE A 70 22.66 -1.64 5.65
C ILE A 70 21.26 -1.76 5.04
N PHE A 71 20.65 -2.97 5.01
CA PHE A 71 19.32 -3.19 4.44
C PHE A 71 18.24 -2.47 5.24
N GLY A 72 18.31 -2.50 6.56
CA GLY A 72 17.39 -1.76 7.43
C GLY A 72 17.51 -0.24 7.26
N LEU A 73 18.74 0.28 7.09
CA LEU A 73 18.96 1.70 6.77
C LEU A 73 18.38 2.05 5.40
N PHE A 74 18.59 1.22 4.39
CA PHE A 74 17.98 1.39 3.08
C PHE A 74 16.45 1.41 3.16
N LEU A 75 15.82 0.45 3.86
CA LEU A 75 14.36 0.44 4.01
C LEU A 75 13.84 1.72 4.67
N ARG A 76 14.52 2.23 5.71
CA ARG A 76 14.16 3.50 6.38
C ARG A 76 14.31 4.69 5.43
N SER A 77 15.40 4.76 4.68
CA SER A 77 15.68 5.86 3.74
C SER A 77 14.62 5.98 2.64
N ILE A 78 14.03 4.85 2.25
CA ILE A 78 12.94 4.82 1.27
C ILE A 78 11.54 4.87 1.92
N GLY A 79 11.41 5.26 3.19
CA GLY A 79 10.15 5.50 3.87
C GLY A 79 9.49 4.26 4.50
N GLY A 80 10.26 3.21 4.76
CA GLY A 80 9.78 2.04 5.48
C GLY A 80 9.57 2.28 6.96
N ILE A 81 8.46 1.78 7.51
CA ILE A 81 8.10 1.83 8.92
C ILE A 81 8.10 0.39 9.47
N PRO A 82 8.93 0.08 10.49
CA PRO A 82 8.96 -1.25 11.07
C PRO A 82 7.71 -1.53 11.90
N VAL A 83 7.11 -2.72 11.74
CA VAL A 83 5.95 -3.16 12.52
C VAL A 83 6.15 -4.58 13.04
N VAL A 84 5.92 -4.78 14.33
CA VAL A 84 5.91 -6.09 14.97
C VAL A 84 4.52 -6.71 14.82
N ARG A 85 4.40 -7.76 14.01
CA ARG A 85 3.10 -8.33 13.61
C ARG A 85 2.37 -9.11 14.70
N ASN A 86 3.08 -9.57 15.73
CA ASN A 86 2.52 -10.45 16.79
C ASN A 86 1.76 -9.71 17.90
N LYS A 87 1.68 -8.38 17.83
CA LYS A 87 0.97 -7.51 18.80
C LYS A 87 0.00 -6.60 18.07
N SER A 88 -1.11 -7.16 17.57
CA SER A 88 -2.03 -6.47 16.65
C SER A 88 -2.56 -5.12 17.18
N ASN A 89 -2.99 -5.06 18.43
CA ASN A 89 -3.54 -3.82 19.00
C ASN A 89 -2.46 -2.73 19.15
N ASN A 90 -1.26 -3.10 19.63
CA ASN A 90 -0.16 -2.14 19.79
C ASN A 90 0.32 -1.62 18.42
N SER A 91 0.21 -2.42 17.35
CA SER A 91 0.62 -2.00 16.01
C SER A 91 -0.35 -0.99 15.39
N VAL A 92 -1.65 -1.12 15.65
CA VAL A 92 -2.66 -0.14 15.19
C VAL A 92 -2.42 1.20 15.88
N ASP A 93 -2.31 1.22 17.21
CA ASP A 93 -2.11 2.46 17.96
C ASP A 93 -0.77 3.14 17.64
N TYR A 94 0.30 2.36 17.45
CA TYR A 94 1.57 2.86 16.96
C TYR A 94 1.44 3.57 15.61
N LEU A 95 0.76 2.96 14.63
CA LEU A 95 0.59 3.54 13.30
C LEU A 95 -0.36 4.75 13.31
N VAL A 96 -1.36 4.77 14.18
CA VAL A 96 -2.19 5.96 14.43
C VAL A 96 -1.33 7.12 14.91
N ASN A 97 -0.43 6.89 15.87
CA ASN A 97 0.49 7.93 16.36
C ASN A 97 1.42 8.41 15.24
N VAL A 98 1.99 7.49 14.44
CA VAL A 98 2.81 7.86 13.26
C VAL A 98 2.03 8.77 12.30
N ILE A 99 0.76 8.47 12.03
CA ILE A 99 -0.08 9.31 11.17
C ILE A 99 -0.33 10.67 11.80
N ASN A 100 -0.61 10.72 13.09
CA ASN A 100 -0.92 11.98 13.80
C ASN A 100 0.30 12.90 13.84
N ASP A 101 1.49 12.36 14.06
CA ASP A 101 2.75 13.11 14.18
C ASP A 101 3.25 13.67 12.83
N ASN A 102 2.78 13.15 11.71
CA ASN A 102 3.15 13.64 10.40
C ASN A 102 2.14 14.68 9.88
N LYS A 103 2.61 15.77 9.26
CA LYS A 103 1.75 16.77 8.62
C LYS A 103 1.08 16.19 7.37
N GLU A 104 1.84 15.40 6.61
CA GLU A 104 1.41 14.75 5.38
C GLU A 104 1.93 13.32 5.37
N ILE A 105 1.05 12.34 5.15
CA ILE A 105 1.43 10.93 5.07
C ILE A 105 0.39 10.11 4.31
N TYR A 106 0.85 9.33 3.36
CA TYR A 106 0.10 8.26 2.72
C TYR A 106 0.67 6.93 3.20
N LEU A 107 0.01 6.32 4.19
CA LEU A 107 0.46 5.05 4.74
C LEU A 107 0.02 3.91 3.83
N SER A 108 0.98 3.34 3.10
CA SER A 108 0.75 2.24 2.16
C SER A 108 0.94 0.89 2.84
N LEU A 109 0.01 0.00 2.64
CA LEU A 109 0.06 -1.36 3.16
C LEU A 109 -0.74 -2.33 2.28
N PHE A 110 -0.39 -3.61 2.39
CA PHE A 110 -1.10 -4.69 1.72
C PHE A 110 -2.05 -5.38 2.72
N PRO A 111 -3.39 -5.27 2.55
CA PRO A 111 -4.36 -5.87 3.47
C PRO A 111 -4.28 -7.39 3.57
N GLU A 112 -3.77 -8.06 2.57
CA GLU A 112 -3.52 -9.50 2.59
C GLU A 112 -2.47 -9.88 3.64
N GLY A 113 -1.48 -9.03 3.89
CA GLY A 113 -0.43 -9.21 4.88
C GLY A 113 0.56 -10.33 4.58
N THR A 114 0.40 -11.02 3.46
CA THR A 114 1.27 -12.06 2.92
C THR A 114 1.20 -12.03 1.39
N ARG A 115 2.09 -12.76 0.71
CA ARG A 115 2.10 -12.97 -0.74
C ARG A 115 1.54 -14.33 -1.15
N SER A 116 1.08 -15.09 -0.17
CA SER A 116 0.40 -16.36 -0.38
C SER A 116 -1.10 -16.13 -0.39
N LYS A 117 -1.83 -17.04 -1.00
CA LYS A 117 -3.28 -17.03 -1.08
C LYS A 117 -3.93 -16.85 0.29
N VAL A 118 -4.93 -16.00 0.37
CA VAL A 118 -5.72 -15.73 1.57
C VAL A 118 -7.22 -15.72 1.27
N ASP A 119 -8.01 -16.13 2.23
CA ASP A 119 -9.48 -16.13 2.11
C ASP A 119 -10.09 -14.80 2.53
N LYS A 120 -9.39 -14.03 3.37
CA LYS A 120 -9.89 -12.76 3.91
C LYS A 120 -8.76 -11.75 4.07
N LEU A 121 -9.06 -10.50 3.82
CA LEU A 121 -8.18 -9.37 4.10
C LEU A 121 -8.07 -9.12 5.61
N LYS A 122 -6.91 -8.68 6.07
CA LYS A 122 -6.72 -8.19 7.44
C LYS A 122 -7.32 -6.82 7.60
N THR A 123 -7.95 -6.57 8.72
CA THR A 123 -8.71 -5.34 8.99
C THR A 123 -7.91 -4.23 9.68
N GLY A 124 -6.62 -4.47 9.97
CA GLY A 124 -5.78 -3.51 10.69
C GLY A 124 -5.76 -2.12 10.06
N PHE A 125 -5.64 -2.02 8.74
CA PHE A 125 -5.64 -0.75 8.02
C PHE A 125 -6.95 0.02 8.17
N TYR A 126 -8.08 -0.68 8.23
CA TYR A 126 -9.39 -0.11 8.44
C TYR A 126 -9.49 0.59 9.81
N PHE A 127 -9.05 -0.11 10.87
CA PHE A 127 -9.04 0.47 12.21
C PHE A 127 -8.04 1.62 12.36
N ILE A 128 -6.91 1.58 11.65
CA ILE A 128 -5.97 2.72 11.61
C ILE A 128 -6.66 3.93 10.98
N ALA A 129 -7.32 3.76 9.83
CA ALA A 129 -8.04 4.84 9.16
C ALA A 129 -9.18 5.40 10.02
N LEU A 130 -9.98 4.51 10.63
CA LEU A 130 -11.11 4.88 11.48
C LEU A 130 -10.66 5.69 12.71
N LYS A 131 -9.62 5.21 13.43
CA LYS A 131 -9.07 5.90 14.62
C LYS A 131 -8.41 7.23 14.26
N SER A 132 -7.72 7.30 13.12
CA SER A 132 -7.06 8.52 12.64
C SER A 132 -8.02 9.49 11.93
N LYS A 133 -9.27 9.10 11.70
CA LYS A 133 -10.29 9.88 10.97
C LYS A 133 -9.80 10.31 9.57
N ILE A 134 -9.17 9.41 8.83
CA ILE A 134 -8.63 9.66 7.51
C ILE A 134 -9.23 8.71 6.48
N PRO A 135 -9.29 9.09 5.18
CA PRO A 135 -9.85 8.22 4.15
C PRO A 135 -8.94 7.03 3.84
N ILE A 136 -9.55 6.00 3.25
CA ILE A 136 -8.87 4.87 2.62
C ILE A 136 -9.01 5.03 1.11
N GLN A 137 -7.92 4.85 0.38
CA GLN A 137 -7.93 4.74 -1.07
C GLN A 137 -7.37 3.37 -1.47
N PRO A 138 -8.17 2.53 -2.11
CA PRO A 138 -7.68 1.26 -2.64
C PRO A 138 -6.82 1.51 -3.87
N ILE A 139 -5.70 0.80 -3.97
CA ILE A 139 -4.76 0.85 -5.10
C ILE A 139 -4.67 -0.53 -5.72
N GLY A 140 -5.05 -0.64 -6.99
CA GLY A 140 -4.98 -1.88 -7.74
C GLY A 140 -3.67 -2.03 -8.52
N PHE A 141 -3.01 -3.18 -8.39
CA PHE A 141 -1.86 -3.56 -9.23
C PHE A 141 -2.28 -4.64 -10.22
N ASP A 142 -2.32 -4.29 -11.51
CA ASP A 142 -2.59 -5.22 -12.59
C ASP A 142 -1.31 -5.49 -13.37
N PHE A 143 -0.74 -6.67 -13.19
CA PHE A 143 0.50 -7.08 -13.88
C PHE A 143 0.28 -7.51 -15.32
N GLU A 144 -0.90 -7.98 -15.65
CA GLU A 144 -1.26 -8.34 -17.02
C GLU A 144 -1.37 -7.09 -17.90
N LYS A 145 -2.14 -6.10 -17.42
CA LYS A 145 -2.36 -4.83 -18.12
C LYS A 145 -1.25 -3.81 -17.87
N ARG A 146 -0.38 -4.06 -16.86
CA ARG A 146 0.65 -3.13 -16.36
C ARG A 146 0.04 -1.80 -15.95
N ILE A 147 -0.93 -1.86 -15.04
CA ILE A 147 -1.66 -0.70 -14.52
C ILE A 147 -1.48 -0.62 -13.01
N VAL A 148 -1.23 0.61 -12.51
CA VAL A 148 -1.47 1.01 -11.13
C VAL A 148 -2.72 1.87 -11.14
N ASP A 149 -3.81 1.35 -10.59
CA ASP A 149 -5.10 2.04 -10.55
C ASP A 149 -5.37 2.64 -9.18
N PHE A 150 -5.74 3.92 -9.16
CA PHE A 150 -6.16 4.64 -7.97
C PHE A 150 -7.68 4.59 -7.88
N GLY A 151 -8.20 3.67 -7.08
CA GLY A 151 -9.62 3.54 -6.86
C GLY A 151 -10.22 4.73 -6.13
N LYS A 152 -11.54 4.79 -6.11
CA LYS A 152 -12.26 5.85 -5.42
C LYS A 152 -12.01 5.79 -3.92
N LYS A 153 -11.52 6.88 -3.33
CA LYS A 153 -11.33 7.00 -1.88
C LYS A 153 -12.66 7.04 -1.14
N PHE A 154 -12.68 6.55 0.08
CA PHE A 154 -13.84 6.59 0.97
C PHE A 154 -13.43 6.73 2.42
N ASN A 155 -14.30 7.27 3.25
CA ASN A 155 -14.13 7.28 4.70
C ASN A 155 -14.71 5.99 5.28
N PRO A 156 -14.03 5.31 6.24
CA PRO A 156 -14.59 4.17 6.93
C PRO A 156 -15.98 4.49 7.50
N SER A 157 -16.98 3.67 7.13
CA SER A 157 -18.38 3.93 7.52
C SER A 157 -18.72 3.49 8.95
N GLY A 158 -17.86 2.68 9.56
CA GLY A 158 -18.10 1.95 10.81
C GLY A 158 -18.71 0.55 10.57
N ASP A 159 -19.31 0.31 9.42
CA ASP A 159 -19.74 -1.01 8.97
C ASP A 159 -18.58 -1.72 8.26
N ILE A 160 -17.82 -2.50 9.03
CA ILE A 160 -16.62 -3.15 8.54
C ILE A 160 -16.90 -4.17 7.43
N ASP A 161 -17.99 -4.90 7.51
CA ASP A 161 -18.32 -5.95 6.53
C ASP A 161 -18.64 -5.33 5.17
N LYS A 162 -19.41 -4.24 5.16
CA LYS A 162 -19.72 -3.48 3.96
C LYS A 162 -18.47 -2.88 3.33
N ASP A 163 -17.62 -2.22 4.13
CA ASP A 163 -16.43 -1.54 3.65
C ASP A 163 -15.38 -2.55 3.15
N MET A 164 -15.22 -3.68 3.84
CA MET A 164 -14.31 -4.75 3.41
C MET A 164 -14.79 -5.44 2.13
N LYS A 165 -16.10 -5.65 1.98
CA LYS A 165 -16.68 -6.16 0.73
C LYS A 165 -16.42 -5.24 -0.45
N HIS A 166 -16.50 -3.92 -0.23
CA HIS A 166 -16.16 -2.92 -1.25
C HIS A 166 -14.71 -3.04 -1.70
N ILE A 167 -13.76 -3.14 -0.76
CA ILE A 167 -12.33 -3.26 -1.06
C ILE A 167 -12.02 -4.60 -1.76
N THR A 168 -12.57 -5.70 -1.27
CA THR A 168 -12.38 -7.03 -1.88
C THR A 168 -12.90 -7.04 -3.33
N SER A 169 -14.11 -6.50 -3.56
CA SER A 169 -14.68 -6.37 -4.90
C SER A 169 -13.87 -5.44 -5.82
N TYR A 170 -13.15 -4.47 -5.25
CA TYR A 170 -12.25 -3.64 -6.04
C TYR A 170 -10.99 -4.43 -6.44
N PHE A 171 -10.36 -5.16 -5.51
CA PHE A 171 -9.14 -5.93 -5.80
C PHE A 171 -9.38 -7.09 -6.77
N SER A 172 -10.59 -7.68 -6.78
CA SER A 172 -10.93 -8.78 -7.70
C SER A 172 -10.87 -8.40 -9.18
N LYS A 173 -10.74 -7.12 -9.51
CA LYS A 173 -10.63 -6.61 -10.89
C LYS A 173 -9.21 -6.69 -11.44
N PHE A 174 -8.21 -6.97 -10.61
CA PHE A 174 -6.80 -6.87 -10.96
C PHE A 174 -6.09 -8.23 -10.86
N ASN A 175 -5.23 -8.49 -11.84
CA ASN A 175 -4.39 -9.68 -11.88
C ASN A 175 -3.01 -9.37 -11.29
N GLY A 176 -2.70 -9.97 -10.15
CA GLY A 176 -1.38 -9.93 -9.55
C GLY A 176 -0.33 -10.61 -10.43
N LYS A 177 0.95 -10.51 -10.05
CA LYS A 177 2.06 -11.15 -10.77
C LYS A 177 1.90 -12.68 -10.84
N PHE A 178 1.36 -13.26 -9.76
CA PHE A 178 1.00 -14.68 -9.63
C PHE A 178 -0.47 -14.76 -9.21
N PRO A 179 -1.40 -14.81 -10.19
CA PRO A 179 -2.85 -14.74 -9.91
C PRO A 179 -3.35 -15.84 -8.96
N GLU A 180 -2.71 -17.03 -8.98
CA GLU A 180 -3.02 -18.15 -8.11
C GLU A 180 -2.79 -17.85 -6.61
N ASN A 181 -2.00 -16.84 -6.29
CA ASN A 181 -1.73 -16.37 -4.95
C ASN A 181 -2.65 -15.22 -4.50
N GLY A 182 -3.56 -14.77 -5.36
CA GLY A 182 -4.52 -13.72 -5.06
C GLY A 182 -5.61 -14.17 -4.07
N LEU A 183 -6.53 -13.26 -3.77
CA LEU A 183 -7.73 -13.54 -2.96
C LEU A 183 -8.56 -14.65 -3.60
N ASN A 184 -9.13 -15.54 -2.77
CA ASN A 184 -10.17 -16.45 -3.22
C ASN A 184 -11.42 -15.63 -3.61
N HIS A 185 -11.95 -15.91 -4.79
CA HIS A 185 -13.21 -15.34 -5.30
C HIS A 185 -14.36 -16.31 -5.06
#